data_ff55ff0948566a64d3b2f12bbf9f2d86
#
_entry.id   ff55ff0948566a64d3b2f12bbf9f2d86
#
_cell.length_a   1.000
_cell.length_b   1.000
_cell.length_c   1.000
_cell.angle_alpha   90.00
_cell.angle_beta   90.00
_cell.angle_gamma   90.00
#
_symmetry.space_group_name_H-M   'P 1'
#
loop_
_entity.id
_entity.type
_entity.pdbx_description
1 polymer ?
#
loop_
_entity_poly.entity_id
_entity_poly.type
_entity_poly.pdbx_seq_one_letter_code
_entity_poly.pdbx_strand_id
1 'polypeptide(L)'
;SNSGTQVNGKNLISCGYYVGNGDSENGPIVDCGFNGSPRFIMIKALSLQASDGKAPVIIMDSTRGIGNAGLGNDPYLMISDTDFEEETDSSTGVTTTSSGFRINGNNPHINLGSAQYIYVAIA
;
A
#
# COMPACT_ATOMS: atom_id res chain seq x y z
N SER A 1 -9.14 -6.67 7.37
CA SER A 1 -10.11 -6.24 8.37
C SER A 1 -9.99 -4.74 8.63
N ASN A 2 -11.07 -4.13 9.02
CA ASN A 2 -11.12 -2.70 9.30
C ASN A 2 -11.22 -2.49 10.81
N SER A 3 -10.33 -1.67 11.34
CA SER A 3 -10.38 -1.23 12.73
C SER A 3 -9.92 0.22 12.79
N GLY A 4 -10.47 0.98 13.71
CA GLY A 4 -10.07 2.36 13.90
C GLY A 4 -11.23 3.27 14.27
N THR A 5 -10.95 4.56 14.27
CA THR A 5 -11.94 5.58 14.60
C THR A 5 -12.90 5.78 13.45
N GLN A 6 -14.19 5.87 13.75
CA GLN A 6 -15.24 6.09 12.77
C GLN A 6 -15.88 7.47 12.94
N VAL A 7 -16.28 8.06 11.82
CA VAL A 7 -17.12 9.26 11.76
C VAL A 7 -18.28 8.95 10.82
N ASN A 8 -19.50 9.16 11.30
CA ASN A 8 -20.74 8.87 10.55
C ASN A 8 -20.78 7.41 10.03
N GLY A 9 -20.31 6.46 10.84
CA GLY A 9 -20.28 5.05 10.47
C GLY A 9 -19.18 4.67 9.48
N LYS A 10 -18.26 5.59 9.16
CA LYS A 10 -17.13 5.34 8.26
C LYS A 10 -15.81 5.41 9.02
N ASN A 11 -14.86 4.56 8.62
CA ASN A 11 -13.53 4.55 9.22
C ASN A 11 -12.74 5.78 8.80
N LEU A 12 -11.93 6.31 9.71
CA LEU A 12 -10.88 7.29 9.42
C LEU A 12 -9.51 6.63 9.33
N ILE A 13 -9.33 5.53 10.03
CA ILE A 13 -8.11 4.73 10.03
C ILE A 13 -8.52 3.28 9.76
N SER A 14 -7.77 2.61 8.92
CA SER A 14 -7.94 1.18 8.67
C SER A 14 -6.59 0.51 8.79
N CYS A 15 -6.53 -0.58 9.51
CA CYS A 15 -5.36 -1.45 9.55
C CYS A 15 -5.79 -2.90 9.43
N GLY A 16 -4.96 -3.68 8.77
CA GLY A 16 -5.26 -5.07 8.50
C GLY A 16 -4.18 -5.69 7.65
N TYR A 17 -4.56 -6.68 6.88
CA TYR A 17 -3.63 -7.37 5.98
C TYR A 17 -4.29 -7.63 4.63
N TYR A 18 -3.45 -7.88 3.63
CA TYR A 18 -3.87 -8.41 2.34
C TYR A 18 -2.85 -9.44 1.86
N VAL A 19 -3.24 -10.22 0.86
CA VAL A 19 -2.36 -11.22 0.23
C VAL A 19 -2.05 -10.75 -1.18
N GLY A 20 -0.76 -10.73 -1.52
CA GLY A 20 -0.31 -10.39 -2.86
C GLY A 20 -0.75 -11.43 -3.88
N ASN A 21 -0.97 -11.01 -5.12
CA ASN A 21 -1.31 -11.90 -6.22
C ASN A 21 -0.31 -11.88 -7.37
N GLY A 22 0.73 -11.05 -7.30
CA GLY A 22 1.76 -10.95 -8.33
C GLY A 22 1.30 -10.31 -9.63
N ASP A 23 0.06 -9.83 -9.72
CA ASP A 23 -0.48 -9.24 -10.93
C ASP A 23 -0.15 -7.75 -10.98
N SER A 24 0.54 -7.32 -12.04
CA SER A 24 1.01 -5.94 -12.15
C SER A 24 -0.10 -4.93 -12.44
N GLU A 25 -1.23 -5.37 -12.96
CA GLU A 25 -2.34 -4.48 -13.35
C GLU A 25 -3.59 -4.66 -12.49
N ASN A 26 -3.83 -5.88 -12.02
CA ASN A 26 -5.02 -6.24 -11.25
C ASN A 26 -4.62 -6.76 -9.87
N GLY A 27 -3.95 -5.92 -9.11
CA GLY A 27 -3.53 -6.26 -7.76
C GLY A 27 -4.69 -6.34 -6.77
N PRO A 28 -4.41 -6.74 -5.53
CA PRO A 28 -5.43 -6.86 -4.50
C PRO A 28 -6.13 -5.53 -4.23
N ILE A 29 -7.43 -5.61 -3.97
CA ILE A 29 -8.23 -4.47 -3.55
C ILE A 29 -8.39 -4.53 -2.03
N VAL A 30 -8.09 -3.42 -1.37
CA VAL A 30 -8.24 -3.27 0.07
C VAL A 30 -9.38 -2.29 0.33
N ASP A 31 -10.47 -2.78 0.90
CA ASP A 31 -11.59 -1.95 1.33
C ASP A 31 -11.33 -1.50 2.77
N CYS A 32 -11.09 -0.21 2.94
CA CYS A 32 -10.81 0.38 4.24
C CYS A 32 -12.07 0.87 4.97
N GLY A 33 -13.22 0.82 4.33
CA GLY A 33 -14.45 1.37 4.89
C GLY A 33 -14.44 2.90 4.99
N PHE A 34 -13.64 3.57 4.17
CA PHE A 34 -13.56 5.02 4.15
C PHE A 34 -14.72 5.64 3.38
N ASN A 35 -14.98 6.91 3.67
CA ASN A 35 -15.81 7.76 2.83
C ASN A 35 -14.90 8.68 2.02
N GLY A 36 -14.19 8.09 1.06
CA GLY A 36 -13.21 8.77 0.24
C GLY A 36 -11.91 7.99 0.11
N SER A 37 -10.99 8.56 -0.64
CA SER A 37 -9.68 7.95 -0.88
C SER A 37 -8.75 8.13 0.31
N PRO A 38 -7.85 7.18 0.56
CA PRO A 38 -6.82 7.35 1.58
C PRO A 38 -5.84 8.45 1.20
N ARG A 39 -5.35 9.16 2.21
CA ARG A 39 -4.28 10.17 2.07
C ARG A 39 -2.92 9.65 2.50
N PHE A 40 -2.90 8.52 3.20
CA PHE A 40 -1.68 7.91 3.71
C PHE A 40 -1.86 6.40 3.71
N ILE A 41 -0.85 5.69 3.22
CA ILE A 41 -0.82 4.23 3.24
C ILE A 41 0.59 3.81 3.64
N MET A 42 0.68 2.90 4.61
CA MET A 42 1.92 2.25 5.00
C MET A 42 1.76 0.75 4.80
N ILE A 43 2.73 0.11 4.17
CA ILE A 43 2.69 -1.32 3.83
C ILE A 43 4.00 -1.96 4.25
N LYS A 44 3.91 -3.14 4.85
CA LYS A 44 5.07 -3.95 5.20
C LYS A 44 4.78 -5.43 4.96
N ALA A 45 5.69 -6.13 4.29
CA ALA A 45 5.61 -7.59 4.17
C ALA A 45 5.75 -8.25 5.54
N LEU A 46 4.92 -9.24 5.82
CA LEU A 46 4.99 -10.02 7.06
C LEU A 46 6.15 -11.01 7.07
N SER A 47 6.63 -11.41 5.90
CA SER A 47 7.75 -12.34 5.76
C SER A 47 8.77 -11.78 4.79
N LEU A 48 10.00 -12.29 4.86
CA LEU A 48 11.08 -11.88 3.98
C LEU A 48 10.86 -12.48 2.60
N GLN A 49 10.03 -11.83 1.81
CA GLN A 49 9.70 -12.28 0.45
C GLN A 49 10.47 -11.53 -0.63
N ALA A 50 11.13 -10.45 -0.27
CA ALA A 50 11.96 -9.72 -1.20
C ALA A 50 13.23 -10.53 -1.55
N SER A 51 13.71 -10.38 -2.76
CA SER A 51 14.88 -11.13 -3.24
C SER A 51 16.17 -10.82 -2.46
N ASP A 52 16.21 -9.66 -1.80
CA ASP A 52 17.34 -9.24 -0.96
C ASP A 52 17.19 -9.64 0.51
N GLY A 53 16.14 -10.38 0.85
CA GLY A 53 15.88 -10.80 2.23
C GLY A 53 15.40 -9.68 3.14
N LYS A 54 15.02 -8.53 2.60
CA LYS A 54 14.58 -7.37 3.37
C LYS A 54 13.08 -7.18 3.22
N ALA A 55 12.46 -6.61 4.23
CA ALA A 55 11.05 -6.25 4.22
C ALA A 55 10.92 -4.76 4.62
N PRO A 56 11.23 -3.84 3.70
CA PRO A 56 11.15 -2.42 4.02
C PRO A 56 9.71 -2.00 4.27
N VAL A 57 9.55 -0.92 5.03
CA VAL A 57 8.27 -0.23 5.14
C VAL A 57 8.11 0.69 3.93
N ILE A 58 7.00 0.56 3.22
CA ILE A 58 6.65 1.41 2.08
C ILE A 58 5.58 2.39 2.53
N ILE A 59 5.84 3.68 2.32
CA ILE A 59 4.91 4.75 2.69
C ILE A 59 4.55 5.55 1.45
N MET A 60 3.26 5.71 1.22
CA MET A 60 2.69 6.55 0.17
C MET A 60 1.75 7.56 0.80
N ASP A 61 1.73 8.78 0.31
CA ASP A 61 0.84 9.82 0.83
C ASP A 61 0.42 10.82 -0.26
N SER A 62 -0.59 11.64 0.07
CA SER A 62 -1.14 12.61 -0.87
C SER A 62 -0.15 13.74 -1.18
N THR A 63 0.79 14.03 -0.30
CA THR A 63 1.83 15.04 -0.53
C THR A 63 2.79 14.59 -1.62
N ARG A 64 3.10 13.29 -1.67
CA ARG A 64 3.93 12.69 -2.72
C ARG A 64 3.16 12.37 -3.99
N GLY A 65 1.83 12.38 -3.94
CA GLY A 65 0.99 12.16 -5.12
C GLY A 65 0.44 10.76 -5.26
N ILE A 66 0.01 10.16 -4.16
CA ILE A 66 -0.58 8.82 -4.16
C ILE A 66 -1.70 8.71 -5.21
N GLY A 67 -1.65 7.66 -6.02
CA GLY A 67 -2.66 7.37 -7.02
C GLY A 67 -2.66 8.29 -8.24
N ASN A 68 -1.73 9.23 -8.36
CA ASN A 68 -1.72 10.22 -9.43
C ASN A 68 -0.97 9.75 -10.68
N ALA A 69 -0.09 8.79 -10.58
CA ALA A 69 0.77 8.38 -11.69
C ALA A 69 0.20 7.22 -12.51
N GLY A 70 -1.01 6.78 -12.23
CA GLY A 70 -1.63 5.64 -12.91
C GLY A 70 -1.17 4.31 -12.34
N LEU A 71 -0.97 3.31 -13.19
CA LEU A 71 -0.52 1.99 -12.74
C LEU A 71 0.99 2.02 -12.48
N GLY A 72 1.38 1.87 -11.24
CA GLY A 72 2.77 1.99 -10.83
C GLY A 72 3.24 3.43 -10.79
N ASN A 73 4.52 3.62 -10.54
CA ASN A 73 5.20 4.93 -10.55
C ASN A 73 4.69 5.95 -9.51
N ASP A 74 3.91 5.54 -8.54
CA ASP A 74 3.60 6.45 -7.43
C ASP A 74 4.86 6.68 -6.59
N PRO A 75 5.20 7.92 -6.28
CA PRO A 75 6.31 8.18 -5.36
C PRO A 75 6.04 7.57 -4.00
N TYR A 76 7.04 6.89 -3.46
CA TYR A 76 6.92 6.27 -2.15
C TYR A 76 8.21 6.47 -1.35
N LEU A 77 8.07 6.43 -0.03
CA LEU A 77 9.19 6.41 0.89
C LEU A 77 9.47 4.97 1.27
N MET A 78 10.71 4.54 1.12
CA MET A 78 11.16 3.21 1.51
C MET A 78 12.05 3.33 2.74
N ILE A 79 11.67 2.66 3.82
CA ILE A 79 12.46 2.60 5.06
C ILE A 79 12.94 1.16 5.22
N SER A 80 14.25 0.98 5.13
CA SER A 80 14.91 -0.31 5.37
C SER A 80 15.86 -0.20 6.57
N ASP A 81 16.58 -1.26 6.87
CA ASP A 81 17.51 -1.32 8.01
C ASP A 81 18.56 -0.20 7.98
N THR A 82 18.99 0.20 6.80
CA THR A 82 20.09 1.14 6.62
C THR A 82 19.73 2.38 5.82
N ASP A 83 18.58 2.37 5.12
CA ASP A 83 18.24 3.39 4.15
C ASP A 83 16.87 3.99 4.41
N PHE A 84 16.75 5.26 4.04
CA PHE A 84 15.53 6.03 4.13
C PHE A 84 15.48 6.85 2.84
N GLU A 85 14.74 6.38 1.84
CA GLU A 85 14.77 6.94 0.50
C GLU A 85 13.37 7.20 -0.05
N GLU A 86 13.23 8.28 -0.83
CA GLU A 86 12.07 8.47 -1.69
C GLU A 86 12.39 7.88 -3.06
N GLU A 87 11.49 7.04 -3.55
CA GLU A 87 11.68 6.32 -4.80
C GLU A 87 10.44 6.34 -5.67
N THR A 88 10.63 6.03 -6.94
CA THR A 88 9.56 5.70 -7.89
C THR A 88 10.03 4.56 -8.78
N ASP A 89 9.15 3.63 -9.09
CA ASP A 89 9.39 2.62 -10.11
C ASP A 89 8.07 2.12 -10.72
N SER A 90 8.16 1.52 -11.89
CA SER A 90 6.99 1.09 -12.64
C SER A 90 6.26 -0.11 -12.01
N SER A 91 6.83 -0.74 -11.01
CA SER A 91 6.25 -1.92 -10.34
C SER A 91 5.65 -1.59 -8.97
N THR A 92 5.64 -0.33 -8.56
CA THR A 92 5.19 0.08 -7.22
C THR A 92 4.22 1.23 -7.31
N GLY A 93 2.99 1.01 -6.88
CA GLY A 93 1.97 2.05 -6.84
C GLY A 93 0.65 1.52 -6.31
N VAL A 94 -0.30 2.42 -6.19
CA VAL A 94 -1.69 2.11 -5.82
C VAL A 94 -2.64 2.92 -6.69
N THR A 95 -3.85 2.38 -6.86
CA THR A 95 -4.99 3.16 -7.35
C THR A 95 -5.90 3.39 -6.15
N THR A 96 -6.20 4.63 -5.84
CA THR A 96 -7.15 4.96 -4.78
C THR A 96 -8.57 4.69 -5.24
N THR A 97 -9.40 4.22 -4.32
CA THR A 97 -10.82 3.99 -4.57
C THR A 97 -11.65 4.90 -3.66
N SER A 98 -12.96 4.86 -3.80
CA SER A 98 -13.85 5.66 -2.95
C SER A 98 -13.91 5.21 -1.50
N SER A 99 -13.33 4.06 -1.17
CA SER A 99 -13.37 3.49 0.19
C SER A 99 -12.06 2.84 0.62
N GLY A 100 -11.02 2.89 -0.23
CA GLY A 100 -9.74 2.25 0.06
C GLY A 100 -8.77 2.37 -1.10
N PHE A 101 -8.10 1.27 -1.45
CA PHE A 101 -7.11 1.28 -2.52
C PHE A 101 -6.94 -0.10 -3.17
N ARG A 102 -6.37 -0.08 -4.36
CA ARG A 102 -5.89 -1.28 -5.06
C ARG A 102 -4.37 -1.19 -5.18
N ILE A 103 -3.68 -2.31 -4.98
CA ILE A 103 -2.25 -2.41 -5.24
C ILE A 103 -2.03 -2.45 -6.76
N ASN A 104 -1.09 -1.65 -7.24
CA ASN A 104 -0.64 -1.67 -8.63
C ASN A 104 0.83 -2.05 -8.68
N GLY A 105 1.19 -2.77 -9.72
CA GLY A 105 2.55 -3.27 -9.85
C GLY A 105 2.77 -4.58 -9.12
N ASN A 106 3.88 -5.20 -9.37
CA ASN A 106 4.24 -6.51 -8.83
C ASN A 106 5.54 -6.49 -8.03
N ASN A 107 5.95 -5.34 -7.55
CA ASN A 107 7.11 -5.24 -6.69
C ASN A 107 6.95 -6.19 -5.49
N PRO A 108 7.92 -7.06 -5.21
CA PRO A 108 7.83 -8.01 -4.09
C PRO A 108 7.61 -7.35 -2.73
N HIS A 109 7.98 -6.09 -2.56
CA HIS A 109 7.74 -5.37 -1.31
C HIS A 109 6.26 -5.09 -1.06
N ILE A 110 5.42 -5.12 -2.09
CA ILE A 110 3.98 -4.83 -1.97
C ILE A 110 3.07 -5.89 -2.57
N ASN A 111 3.52 -6.74 -3.51
CA ASN A 111 2.62 -7.62 -4.25
C ASN A 111 3.26 -8.90 -4.80
N LEU A 112 4.10 -9.56 -4.03
CA LEU A 112 4.55 -10.90 -4.40
C LEU A 112 3.39 -11.88 -4.24
N GLY A 113 3.19 -12.76 -5.22
CA GLY A 113 2.12 -13.76 -5.18
C GLY A 113 2.17 -14.63 -3.93
N SER A 114 1.04 -14.75 -3.24
CA SER A 114 0.86 -15.50 -1.99
C SER A 114 1.57 -14.92 -0.77
N ALA A 115 2.28 -13.82 -0.88
CA ALA A 115 2.88 -13.16 0.27
C ALA A 115 1.82 -12.37 1.06
N GLN A 116 2.01 -12.27 2.36
CA GLN A 116 1.12 -11.49 3.23
C GLN A 116 1.75 -10.15 3.57
N TYR A 117 0.92 -9.13 3.58
CA TYR A 117 1.31 -7.74 3.89
C TYR A 117 0.38 -7.17 4.93
N ILE A 118 0.95 -6.45 5.87
CA ILE A 118 0.15 -5.60 6.77
C ILE A 118 0.12 -4.18 6.24
N TYR A 119 -0.95 -3.48 6.52
CA TYR A 119 -1.10 -2.09 6.12
C TYR A 119 -1.72 -1.25 7.22
N VAL A 120 -1.43 0.05 7.17
CA VAL A 120 -2.16 1.10 7.87
C VAL A 120 -2.53 2.14 6.83
N ALA A 121 -3.80 2.53 6.78
CA ALA A 121 -4.28 3.57 5.88
C ALA A 121 -5.07 4.62 6.65
N ILE A 122 -4.98 5.86 6.22
CA ILE A 122 -5.65 7.00 6.85
C ILE A 122 -6.39 7.78 5.76
N ALA A 123 -7.66 8.04 6.03
CA ALA A 123 -8.50 8.82 5.12
C ALA A 123 -8.20 10.32 5.22
#